data_bb8fac0e15932058dc9587f9013a2855
#
_entry.id   bb8fac0e15932058dc9587f9013a2855
#
_cell.length_a   1.000
_cell.length_b   1.000
_cell.length_c   1.000
_cell.angle_alpha   90.00
_cell.angle_beta   90.00
_cell.angle_gamma   90.00
#
_symmetry.space_group_name_H-M   'P 1'
#
loop_
_entity.id
_entity.type
_entity.pdbx_description
1 polymer ?
#
loop_
_entity_poly.entity_id
_entity_poly.type
_entity_poly.pdbx_seq_one_letter_code
_entity_poly.pdbx_strand_id
1 'polypeptide(L)'
;PQYVASLIQEVRRGTSKPIICYPNTGESYNPATKTWFGSPLPFRAYVRTWYEAGARVIGGCCRATPADTHDIAEFRAELIREGVPPAL
;
A
#
# COMPACT_ATOMS: atom_id res chain seq x y z
N PRO A 1 4.60 -3.68 -5.41
CA PRO A 1 4.06 -2.36 -4.98
C PRO A 1 4.06 -1.32 -6.11
N GLN A 2 5.01 -1.40 -7.02
CA GLN A 2 5.17 -0.39 -8.08
C GLN A 2 4.00 -0.32 -9.08
N TYR A 3 3.17 -1.34 -9.15
CA TYR A 3 2.02 -1.38 -10.07
C TYR A 3 0.69 -1.04 -9.37
N VAL A 4 0.70 -0.89 -8.07
CA VAL A 4 -0.53 -0.77 -7.27
C VAL A 4 -1.31 0.51 -7.62
N ALA A 5 -0.62 1.63 -7.77
CA ALA A 5 -1.29 2.89 -8.07
C ALA A 5 -2.10 2.84 -9.38
N SER A 6 -1.53 2.26 -10.44
CA SER A 6 -2.24 2.13 -11.71
C SER A 6 -3.44 1.19 -11.62
N LEU A 7 -3.32 0.12 -10.82
CA LEU A 7 -4.44 -0.79 -10.56
C LEU A 7 -5.56 -0.08 -9.79
N ILE A 8 -5.21 0.72 -8.78
CA ILE A 8 -6.18 1.50 -8.02
C ILE A 8 -6.92 2.49 -8.94
N GLN A 9 -6.21 3.17 -9.81
CA GLN A 9 -6.80 4.10 -10.77
C GLN A 9 -7.79 3.40 -11.69
N GLU A 10 -7.46 2.19 -12.14
CA GLU A 10 -8.35 1.39 -12.99
C GLU A 10 -9.62 0.98 -12.25
N VAL A 11 -9.50 0.54 -10.99
CA VAL A 11 -10.65 0.20 -10.15
C VAL A 11 -11.52 1.44 -9.89
N ARG A 12 -10.90 2.60 -9.68
CA ARG A 12 -11.62 3.85 -9.41
C ARG A 12 -12.53 4.28 -10.56
N ARG A 13 -12.19 3.93 -11.78
CA ARG A 13 -13.02 4.22 -12.95
C ARG A 13 -14.37 3.49 -12.89
N GLY A 14 -14.41 2.32 -12.26
CA GLY A 14 -15.60 1.47 -12.22
C GLY A 14 -16.44 1.59 -10.97
N THR A 15 -16.00 2.34 -9.95
CA THR A 15 -16.73 2.41 -8.69
C THR A 15 -16.43 3.69 -7.92
N SER A 16 -17.41 4.15 -7.12
CA SER A 16 -17.22 5.23 -6.15
C SER A 16 -17.02 4.70 -4.72
N LYS A 17 -17.03 3.37 -4.54
CA LYS A 17 -16.86 2.75 -3.22
C LYS A 17 -15.41 2.95 -2.71
N PRO A 18 -15.19 2.93 -1.39
CA PRO A 18 -13.85 2.96 -0.84
C PRO A 18 -13.00 1.81 -1.37
N ILE A 19 -11.75 2.09 -1.70
CA ILE A 19 -10.82 1.10 -2.24
C ILE A 19 -9.85 0.67 -1.15
N ILE A 20 -9.71 -0.64 -0.99
CA ILE A 20 -8.75 -1.26 -0.08
C ILE A 20 -7.59 -1.78 -0.91
N CYS A 21 -6.35 -1.52 -0.47
CA CYS A 21 -5.19 -2.18 -1.06
C CYS A 21 -4.29 -2.78 0.04
N TYR A 22 -3.70 -3.93 -0.24
CA TYR A 22 -2.80 -4.62 0.69
C TYR A 22 -1.76 -5.40 -0.12
N PRO A 23 -0.80 -4.69 -0.73
CA PRO A 23 0.17 -5.31 -1.63
C PRO A 23 1.27 -6.07 -0.91
N ASN A 24 1.96 -6.93 -1.66
CA ASN A 24 3.22 -7.54 -1.25
C ASN A 24 4.35 -6.50 -1.29
N THR A 25 5.48 -6.81 -0.63
CA THR A 25 6.65 -5.92 -0.62
C THR A 25 7.42 -5.91 -1.94
N GLY A 26 7.13 -6.85 -2.84
CA GLY A 26 7.83 -6.96 -4.12
C GLY A 26 9.00 -7.94 -4.12
N GLU A 27 9.28 -8.60 -2.99
CA GLU A 27 10.24 -9.69 -2.95
C GLU A 27 9.74 -10.89 -3.75
N SER A 28 10.66 -11.63 -4.37
CA SER A 28 10.33 -12.83 -5.14
C SER A 28 10.48 -14.09 -4.30
N TYR A 29 9.68 -15.10 -4.59
CA TYR A 29 9.72 -16.37 -3.90
C TYR A 29 10.29 -17.46 -4.80
N ASN A 30 11.25 -18.24 -4.29
CA ASN A 30 11.79 -19.41 -4.97
C ASN A 30 11.16 -20.69 -4.38
N PRO A 31 10.23 -21.33 -5.08
CA PRO A 31 9.55 -22.52 -4.54
C PRO A 31 10.47 -23.75 -4.43
N ALA A 32 11.55 -23.82 -5.23
CA ALA A 32 12.48 -24.93 -5.17
C ALA A 32 13.30 -24.93 -3.88
N THR A 33 13.75 -23.75 -3.43
CA THR A 33 14.50 -23.60 -2.19
C THR A 33 13.65 -23.17 -1.01
N LYS A 34 12.37 -22.83 -1.26
CA LYS A 34 11.42 -22.31 -0.25
C LYS A 34 11.96 -21.05 0.43
N THR A 35 12.58 -20.17 -0.33
CA THR A 35 13.18 -18.93 0.17
C THR A 35 12.66 -17.72 -0.59
N TRP A 36 12.65 -16.57 0.07
CA TRP A 36 12.38 -15.28 -0.54
C TRP A 36 13.68 -14.61 -0.92
N PHE A 37 13.70 -13.86 -1.99
CA PHE A 37 14.88 -13.15 -2.46
C PHE A 37 14.52 -11.79 -3.08
N GLY A 38 15.53 -10.96 -3.25
CA GLY A 38 15.39 -9.58 -3.69
C GLY A 38 15.24 -8.64 -2.50
N SER A 39 15.09 -7.36 -2.78
CA SER A 39 14.92 -6.34 -1.75
C SER A 39 13.46 -5.92 -1.68
N PRO A 40 12.88 -5.77 -0.47
CA PRO A 40 11.53 -5.25 -0.34
C PRO A 40 11.50 -3.78 -0.78
N LEU A 41 10.40 -3.39 -1.46
CA LEU A 41 10.17 -2.00 -1.78
C LEU A 41 9.50 -1.33 -0.56
N PRO A 42 10.04 -0.19 -0.07
CA PRO A 42 9.53 0.42 1.15
C PRO A 42 8.14 1.01 0.93
N PHE A 43 7.18 0.65 1.79
CA PHE A 43 5.82 1.17 1.70
C PHE A 43 5.79 2.69 1.90
N ARG A 44 6.71 3.23 2.71
CA ARG A 44 6.81 4.68 2.93
C ARG A 44 6.92 5.46 1.62
N ALA A 45 7.63 4.91 0.63
CA ALA A 45 7.80 5.56 -0.67
C ALA A 45 6.54 5.53 -1.54
N TYR A 46 5.61 4.63 -1.25
CA TYR A 46 4.45 4.38 -2.12
C TYR A 46 3.11 4.74 -1.52
N VAL A 47 3.00 4.81 -0.20
CA VAL A 47 1.70 4.95 0.47
C VAL A 47 0.96 6.22 0.04
N ARG A 48 1.64 7.34 -0.09
CA ARG A 48 1.00 8.58 -0.57
C ARG A 48 0.49 8.42 -1.99
N THR A 49 1.27 7.78 -2.86
CA THR A 49 0.88 7.51 -4.25
C THR A 49 -0.38 6.66 -4.32
N TRP A 50 -0.46 5.63 -3.47
CA TRP A 50 -1.67 4.79 -3.40
C TRP A 50 -2.88 5.57 -2.91
N TYR A 51 -2.70 6.41 -1.89
CA TYR A 51 -3.76 7.26 -1.39
C TYR A 51 -4.24 8.24 -2.46
N GLU A 52 -3.33 8.91 -3.13
CA GLU A 52 -3.67 9.87 -4.20
C GLU A 52 -4.35 9.19 -5.39
N ALA A 53 -4.01 7.92 -5.67
CA ALA A 53 -4.69 7.14 -6.70
C ALA A 53 -6.13 6.76 -6.33
N GLY A 54 -6.46 6.78 -5.04
CA GLY A 54 -7.82 6.53 -4.57
C GLY A 54 -7.99 5.54 -3.43
N ALA A 55 -6.91 4.91 -2.97
CA ALA A 55 -7.00 3.98 -1.84
C ALA A 55 -7.33 4.72 -0.54
N ARG A 56 -8.21 4.14 0.28
CA ARG A 56 -8.61 4.71 1.56
C ARG A 56 -8.38 3.76 2.74
N VAL A 57 -8.20 2.48 2.46
CA VAL A 57 -7.78 1.49 3.45
C VAL A 57 -6.53 0.83 2.88
N ILE A 58 -5.43 0.92 3.60
CA ILE A 58 -4.13 0.48 3.12
C ILE A 58 -3.50 -0.45 4.14
N GLY A 59 -3.06 -1.61 3.69
CA GLY A 59 -2.37 -2.59 4.50
C GLY A 59 -1.26 -3.24 3.72
N GLY A 60 -0.85 -4.43 4.13
CA GLY A 60 0.16 -5.21 3.45
C GLY A 60 -0.22 -6.69 3.39
N CYS A 61 0.44 -7.44 2.55
CA CYS A 61 0.26 -8.88 2.40
C CYS A 61 1.61 -9.59 2.57
N CYS A 62 2.01 -10.42 1.63
CA CYS A 62 3.21 -11.24 1.78
C CYS A 62 4.47 -10.40 2.00
N ARG A 63 5.26 -10.77 2.98
CA ARG A 63 6.51 -10.15 3.42
C ARG A 63 6.36 -8.77 4.05
N ALA A 64 5.14 -8.20 4.10
CA ALA A 64 4.91 -6.97 4.85
C ALA A 64 5.12 -7.21 6.35
N THR A 65 5.74 -6.25 7.02
CA THR A 65 6.13 -6.33 8.42
C THR A 65 5.42 -5.27 9.24
N PRO A 66 5.50 -5.34 10.60
CA PRO A 66 5.00 -4.24 11.44
C PRO A 66 5.61 -2.88 11.10
N ALA A 67 6.85 -2.84 10.60
CA ALA A 67 7.48 -1.59 10.17
C ALA A 67 6.74 -0.97 8.97
N ASP A 68 6.28 -1.79 8.04
CA ASP A 68 5.48 -1.31 6.90
C ASP A 68 4.14 -0.74 7.38
N THR A 69 3.49 -1.41 8.31
CA THR A 69 2.25 -0.91 8.92
C THR A 69 2.48 0.40 9.67
N HIS A 70 3.62 0.52 10.35
CA HIS A 70 4.00 1.75 11.03
C HIS A 70 4.15 2.91 10.04
N ASP A 71 4.78 2.68 8.90
CA ASP A 71 4.92 3.70 7.85
C ASP A 71 3.56 4.17 7.33
N ILE A 72 2.62 3.25 7.17
CA ILE A 72 1.24 3.59 6.78
C ILE A 72 0.57 4.44 7.86
N ALA A 73 0.73 4.05 9.12
CA ALA A 73 0.14 4.78 10.25
C ALA A 73 0.73 6.19 10.39
N GLU A 74 2.02 6.36 10.13
CA GLU A 74 2.65 7.67 10.13
C GLU A 74 2.08 8.57 9.02
N PHE A 75 1.87 8.03 7.84
CA PHE A 75 1.24 8.76 6.75
C PHE A 75 -0.17 9.21 7.12
N ARG A 76 -0.96 8.32 7.75
CA ARG A 76 -2.28 8.66 8.25
C ARG A 76 -2.22 9.82 9.24
N ALA A 77 -1.25 9.78 10.16
CA ALA A 77 -1.06 10.85 11.12
C ALA A 77 -0.71 12.20 10.44
N GLU A 78 0.09 12.16 9.39
CA GLU A 78 0.40 13.34 8.59
C GLU A 78 -0.86 13.94 7.95
N LEU A 79 -1.72 13.11 7.38
CA LEU A 79 -2.98 13.55 6.79
C LEU A 79 -3.88 14.22 7.84
N ILE A 80 -3.97 13.65 9.03
CA ILE A 80 -4.76 14.22 10.12
C ILE A 80 -4.20 15.61 10.52
N ARG A 81 -2.87 15.74 10.59
CA ARG A 81 -2.24 17.03 10.88
C ARG A 81 -2.49 18.07 9.79
N GLU A 82 -2.60 17.62 8.54
CA GLU A 82 -2.92 18.48 7.39
C GLU A 82 -4.40 18.87 7.33
N GLY A 83 -5.23 18.33 8.22
CA GLY A 83 -6.66 18.64 8.28
C GLY A 83 -7.52 17.82 7.32
N VAL A 84 -6.99 16.73 6.77
CA VAL A 84 -7.77 15.85 5.89
C VAL A 84 -8.81 15.09 6.72
N PRO A 85 -10.11 15.15 6.36
CA PRO A 85 -11.15 14.46 7.11
C PRO A 85 -11.09 12.94 6.92
N PRO A 86 -11.68 12.15 7.84
CA PRO A 86 -11.79 10.71 7.67
C PRO A 86 -12.49 10.37 6.35
N ALA A 87 -12.00 9.31 5.68
CA ALA A 87 -12.51 8.92 4.37
C ALA A 87 -13.70 7.96 4.44
N LEU A 88 -13.95 7.36 5.60
CA LEU A 88 -15.01 6.37 5.80
C LEU A 88 -15.92 6.78 6.95
#